data_7aae3c8c97b34851e91e2926d4b06df0
#
_entry.id   7aae3c8c97b34851e91e2926d4b06df0
#
_cell.length_a   1.000
_cell.length_b   1.000
_cell.length_c   1.000
_cell.angle_alpha   90.00
_cell.angle_beta   90.00
_cell.angle_gamma   90.00
#
_symmetry.space_group_name_H-M   'P 1'
#
loop_
_entity.id
_entity.type
_entity.pdbx_description
1 polymer ?
#
loop_
_entity_poly.entity_id
_entity_poly.type
_entity_poly.pdbx_seq_one_letter_code
_entity_poly.pdbx_strand_id
1 'polypeptide(L)' 'MTASETQFPSRSTAHALLDEAEQLHPGDWVPHVKLVARAAEAIAAKLGMDAEKAYVFGLLHDIGRRYGKF' A
#
# COMPACT_ATOMS: atom_id res chain seq x y z
N MET A 1 -7.61 1.53 -23.25
CA MET A 1 -7.36 1.53 -22.57
C MET A 1 -7.34 1.13 -22.00
N THR A 2 -7.24 1.26 -21.94
CA THR A 2 -7.30 0.63 -21.43
C THR A 2 -7.35 0.57 -20.23
N ALA A 3 -7.79 -0.20 -19.98
CA ALA A 3 -7.94 -0.38 -18.62
C ALA A 3 -6.75 -0.29 -17.88
N SER A 4 -5.78 -0.62 -18.52
CA SER A 4 -4.59 -0.66 -17.78
C SER A 4 -4.30 0.63 -17.19
N GLU A 5 -4.74 1.63 -17.77
CA GLU A 5 -4.40 2.82 -17.22
C GLU A 5 -4.95 3.03 -15.95
N THR A 6 -5.93 2.35 -15.62
CA THR A 6 -6.50 2.61 -14.35
C THR A 6 -5.99 1.78 -13.34
N GLN A 7 -4.92 1.19 -13.63
CA GLN A 7 -4.54 0.32 -12.79
C GLN A 7 -4.05 0.73 -11.66
N PHE A 8 -3.74 -0.14 -11.01
CA PHE A 8 -3.20 -0.25 -9.69
C PHE A 8 -1.83 0.32 -9.70
N PRO A 9 -1.46 1.20 -8.80
CA PRO A 9 -0.10 1.76 -8.76
C PRO A 9 0.94 0.69 -8.49
N SER A 10 2.14 0.95 -8.97
CA SER A 10 3.24 0.03 -8.72
C SER A 10 3.72 0.15 -7.28
N ARG A 11 4.52 -0.82 -6.87
CA ARG A 11 5.09 -0.80 -5.53
C ARG A 11 5.93 0.46 -5.32
N SER A 12 6.70 0.87 -6.32
CA SER A 12 7.53 2.06 -6.14
C SER A 12 6.68 3.32 -6.03
N THR A 13 5.59 3.41 -6.76
CA THR A 13 4.68 4.55 -6.62
C THR A 13 4.05 4.55 -5.24
N ALA A 14 3.65 3.38 -4.75
CA ALA A 14 3.05 3.29 -3.43
C ALA A 14 4.02 3.70 -2.34
N HIS A 15 5.29 3.31 -2.47
CA HIS A 15 6.29 3.71 -1.49
C HIS A 15 6.58 5.21 -1.56
N ALA A 16 6.54 5.80 -2.75
CA ALA A 16 6.70 7.25 -2.86
C ALA A 16 5.57 7.98 -2.14
N LEU A 17 4.36 7.48 -2.27
CA LEU A 17 3.23 8.07 -1.55
C LEU A 17 3.37 7.91 -0.05
N LEU A 18 3.89 6.78 0.38
CA LEU A 18 4.12 6.54 1.80
C LEU A 18 5.17 7.51 2.34
N ASP A 19 6.24 7.73 1.59
CA ASP A 19 7.28 8.65 2.01
C ASP A 19 6.75 10.06 2.13
N GLU A 20 5.91 10.46 1.19
CA GLU A 20 5.30 11.77 1.24
C GLU A 20 4.39 11.90 2.45
N ALA A 21 3.61 10.86 2.71
CA ALA A 21 2.71 10.86 3.86
C ALA A 21 3.50 10.95 5.16
N GLU A 22 4.63 10.27 5.21
CA GLU A 22 5.45 10.32 6.41
C GLU A 22 6.01 11.71 6.64
N GLN A 23 6.39 12.40 5.58
CA GLN A 23 6.89 13.76 5.73
C GLN A 23 5.82 14.71 6.25
N LEU A 24 4.58 14.51 5.80
CA LEU A 24 3.50 15.37 6.24
C LEU A 24 3.00 15.01 7.65
N HIS A 25 3.08 13.75 7.99
CA HIS A 25 2.60 13.28 9.30
C HIS A 25 3.58 12.26 9.87
N PRO A 26 4.70 12.72 10.39
CA PRO A 26 5.70 11.80 10.96
C PRO A 26 5.16 11.08 12.19
N GLY A 27 5.65 9.89 12.41
CA GLY A 27 5.25 9.12 13.57
C GLY A 27 5.60 7.66 13.42
N ASP A 28 5.16 6.87 14.37
CA ASP A 28 5.49 5.45 14.43
C ASP A 28 4.61 4.60 13.55
N TRP A 29 3.71 5.18 12.81
CA TRP A 29 2.75 4.40 12.04
C TRP A 29 3.35 3.79 10.77
N VAL A 30 4.44 4.36 10.28
CA VAL A 30 5.03 3.89 9.02
C VAL A 30 5.53 2.44 9.12
N PRO A 31 6.28 2.05 10.16
CA PRO A 31 6.65 0.64 10.27
C PRO A 31 5.45 -0.29 10.37
N HIS A 32 4.40 0.16 11.03
CA HIS A 32 3.18 -0.63 11.14
C HIS A 32 2.53 -0.83 9.76
N VAL A 33 2.47 0.22 8.96
CA VAL A 33 1.90 0.15 7.62
C VAL A 33 2.68 -0.86 6.78
N LYS A 34 4.00 -0.82 6.86
CA LYS A 34 4.82 -1.73 6.09
C LYS A 34 4.62 -3.18 6.54
N LEU A 35 4.44 -3.38 7.83
CA LEU A 35 4.21 -4.70 8.36
C LEU A 35 2.87 -5.26 7.86
N VAL A 36 1.83 -4.43 7.86
CA VAL A 36 0.53 -4.85 7.37
C VAL A 36 0.60 -5.19 5.88
N ALA A 37 1.32 -4.39 5.11
CA ALA A 37 1.46 -4.64 3.68
C ALA A 37 2.17 -5.96 3.42
N ARG A 38 3.21 -6.26 4.20
CA ARG A 38 3.93 -7.53 4.06
C ARG A 38 3.07 -8.71 4.45
N ALA A 39 2.24 -8.55 5.47
CA ALA A 39 1.33 -9.61 5.87
C ALA A 39 0.32 -9.90 4.76
N ALA A 40 -0.21 -8.84 4.15
CA ALA A 40 -1.16 -9.00 3.06
C ALA A 40 -0.50 -9.70 1.86
N GLU A 41 0.75 -9.34 1.58
CA GLU A 41 1.50 -9.96 0.51
C GLU A 41 1.68 -11.45 0.75
N ALA A 42 2.05 -11.81 1.95
CA ALA A 42 2.29 -13.21 2.30
C ALA A 42 1.00 -14.03 2.21
N ILE A 43 -0.10 -13.49 2.69
CA ILE A 43 -1.36 -14.19 2.64
C ILE A 43 -1.80 -14.39 1.20
N ALA A 44 -1.66 -13.34 0.38
CA ALA A 44 -2.06 -13.44 -1.02
C ALA A 44 -1.23 -14.48 -1.75
N ALA A 45 0.07 -14.51 -1.48
CA ALA A 45 0.93 -15.50 -2.11
C ALA A 45 0.51 -16.92 -1.75
N LYS A 46 0.14 -17.12 -0.49
CA LYS A 46 -0.30 -18.43 -0.07
C LYS A 46 -1.58 -18.84 -0.73
N LEU A 47 -2.46 -17.91 -1.03
CA LEU A 47 -3.75 -18.20 -1.63
C LEU A 47 -3.70 -18.20 -3.15
N GLY A 48 -2.54 -17.99 -3.73
CA GLY A 48 -2.42 -17.93 -5.20
C GLY A 48 -2.96 -16.67 -5.80
N MET A 49 -3.05 -15.60 -5.00
CA MET A 49 -3.56 -14.33 -5.49
C MET A 49 -2.38 -13.41 -5.81
N ASP A 50 -2.69 -12.26 -6.37
CA ASP A 50 -1.64 -11.32 -6.77
C ASP A 50 -1.00 -10.67 -5.55
N ALA A 51 0.16 -11.17 -5.17
CA ALA A 51 0.84 -10.71 -3.97
C ALA A 51 1.28 -9.25 -4.08
N GLU A 52 1.67 -8.84 -5.27
CA GLU A 52 2.10 -7.46 -5.46
C GLU A 52 0.96 -6.49 -5.26
N LYS A 53 -0.20 -6.80 -5.80
CA LYS A 53 -1.36 -5.94 -5.60
C LYS A 53 -1.80 -5.92 -4.15
N ALA A 54 -1.70 -7.05 -3.48
CA ALA A 54 -2.07 -7.11 -2.07
C ALA A 54 -1.17 -6.23 -1.22
N TYR A 55 0.12 -6.25 -1.52
CA TYR A 55 1.07 -5.42 -0.82
C TYR A 55 0.74 -3.94 -1.01
N VAL A 56 0.56 -3.53 -2.26
CA VAL A 56 0.29 -2.14 -2.58
C VAL A 56 -1.05 -1.70 -1.98
N PHE A 57 -2.04 -2.56 -2.05
CA PHE A 57 -3.35 -2.23 -1.49
C PHE A 57 -3.26 -2.03 0.02
N GLY A 58 -2.55 -2.91 0.70
CA GLY A 58 -2.40 -2.78 2.14
C GLY A 58 -1.71 -1.49 2.53
N LEU A 59 -0.70 -1.12 1.76
CA LEU A 59 0.04 0.09 2.02
C LEU A 59 -0.82 1.33 1.82
N LEU A 60 -1.51 1.40 0.70
CA LEU A 60 -2.30 2.59 0.37
C LEU A 60 -3.57 2.69 1.20
N HIS A 61 -4.15 1.56 1.54
CA HIS A 61 -5.36 1.55 2.35
C HIS A 61 -5.11 2.22 3.70
N ASP A 62 -4.00 1.88 4.31
CA ASP A 62 -3.71 2.42 5.63
C ASP A 62 -3.34 3.90 5.54
N ILE A 63 -2.64 4.30 4.49
CA ILE A 63 -2.33 5.70 4.27
C ILE A 63 -3.64 6.50 4.17
N GLY A 64 -4.59 5.99 3.41
CA GLY A 64 -5.87 6.66 3.24
C GLY A 64 -6.60 6.82 4.56
N ARG A 65 -6.57 5.77 5.37
CA ARG A 65 -7.21 5.83 6.68
C ARG A 65 -6.60 6.90 7.57
N ARG A 66 -5.27 7.02 7.53
CA ARG A 66 -4.58 7.99 8.36
C ARG A 66 -4.94 9.41 7.96
N TYR A 67 -5.20 9.61 6.69
CA TYR A 67 -5.61 10.92 6.24
C TYR A 67 -7.10 11.16 6.37
N GLY A 68 -7.86 10.16 6.73
CA GLY A 68 -9.30 10.29 6.84
C GLY A 68 -10.00 10.38 5.50
N LYS A 69 -9.37 9.83 4.47
CA LYS A 69 -9.94 9.95 3.14
C LYS A 69 -10.78 8.77 2.74
N PHE A 70 -10.64 7.67 3.39
CA PHE A 70 -11.36 6.45 3.01
C PHE A 70 -12.07 5.83 4.18
#